data_8c220e10c639866350c8c45ed6ef121a
#
_entry.id   8c220e10c639866350c8c45ed6ef121a
#
_cell.length_a   1.000
_cell.length_b   1.000
_cell.length_c   1.000
_cell.angle_alpha   90.00
_cell.angle_beta   90.00
_cell.angle_gamma   90.00
#
_symmetry.space_group_name_H-M   'P 1'
#
loop_
_entity.id
_entity.type
_entity.pdbx_description
1 polymer ?
#
loop_
_entity_poly.entity_id
_entity_poly.type
_entity_poly.pdbx_seq_one_letter_code
_entity_poly.pdbx_strand_id
1 'polypeptide(L)'
;MSKYQILVLNKIAALGLKRLPAEHYEVGGEIAAPDAILVRSAKMHDMLIPSSVQGIGRAGAGTNNIPVGEMSKRGIVVFNSPGANANAVKELVLTGMLMAARNIAPAMRFVDGLQGDDATLSKVVEDGKKHFAGIELPGRTLGIIGLGAIGGMVADTALKLGMKVIGYDPEITVDAAWKLSSDVRRAHNVDDLFKHSDFITLHVPLIDATRGLVNAERIALMKHGAVLVNFAREGVIDEQAVLDGLDSKKLRAYICDFPTERMKSHPSVVALPHLGASTQEAEDNCAVMVVDQVREFLENGNISNSVNFPDVQMPRESAFRLAIANANVPNMLGQISTTMAGVGLNIHNMVNKSRGEMAYTLLDLDSAVPDVAVAKIRAIEGVLNVRTLPQMLE
;
A
#
# COMPACT_ATOMS: atom_id res chain seq x y z
N MET A 1 22.34 2.85 27.63
CA MET A 1 22.13 1.94 26.47
C MET A 1 22.71 2.58 25.22
N SER A 2 23.21 1.80 24.27
CA SER A 2 23.58 2.33 22.94
C SER A 2 22.31 2.75 22.21
N LYS A 3 22.36 3.87 21.46
CA LYS A 3 21.23 4.33 20.65
C LYS A 3 20.98 3.39 19.49
N TYR A 4 19.73 3.21 19.10
CA TYR A 4 19.39 2.58 17.85
C TYR A 4 19.85 3.42 16.65
N GLN A 5 20.44 2.79 15.67
CA GLN A 5 21.01 3.39 14.47
C GLN A 5 20.00 3.29 13.29
N ILE A 6 19.47 4.40 12.82
CA ILE A 6 18.46 4.42 11.77
C ILE A 6 19.00 5.10 10.51
N LEU A 7 19.27 4.30 9.49
CA LEU A 7 19.66 4.81 8.17
C LEU A 7 18.44 5.29 7.39
N VAL A 8 18.48 6.52 6.90
CA VAL A 8 17.42 7.12 6.09
C VAL A 8 17.89 7.24 4.64
N LEU A 9 17.27 6.47 3.75
CA LEU A 9 17.50 6.54 2.31
C LEU A 9 16.44 7.44 1.67
N ASN A 10 16.89 8.49 1.00
CA ASN A 10 16.09 9.57 0.47
C ASN A 10 15.18 10.29 1.52
N LYS A 11 14.38 11.25 1.03
CA LYS A 11 13.61 12.13 1.91
C LYS A 11 12.45 11.38 2.58
N ILE A 12 12.48 11.27 3.89
CA ILE A 12 11.37 10.87 4.76
C ILE A 12 10.83 12.13 5.45
N ALA A 13 9.51 12.26 5.56
CA ALA A 13 8.89 13.43 6.16
C ALA A 13 9.33 13.63 7.63
N ALA A 14 9.69 14.86 7.97
CA ALA A 14 10.20 15.20 9.29
C ALA A 14 9.22 14.87 10.42
N LEU A 15 7.91 14.89 10.15
CA LEU A 15 6.88 14.55 11.14
C LEU A 15 7.03 13.09 11.62
N GLY A 16 7.37 12.16 10.70
CA GLY A 16 7.67 10.78 11.07
C GLY A 16 8.99 10.68 11.85
N LEU A 17 10.07 11.31 11.37
CA LEU A 17 11.38 11.22 12.04
C LEU A 17 11.39 11.79 13.46
N LYS A 18 10.56 12.80 13.76
CA LYS A 18 10.40 13.35 15.11
C LYS A 18 9.85 12.35 16.14
N ARG A 19 9.32 11.21 15.69
CA ARG A 19 8.84 10.13 16.57
C ARG A 19 9.96 9.23 17.10
N LEU A 20 11.19 9.46 16.63
CA LEU A 20 12.42 8.81 17.10
C LEU A 20 13.19 9.80 18.00
N PRO A 21 13.00 9.75 19.33
CA PRO A 21 13.65 10.69 20.26
C PRO A 21 15.18 10.51 20.22
N ALA A 22 15.90 11.64 20.17
CA ALA A 22 17.36 11.65 20.02
C ALA A 22 18.11 11.02 21.21
N GLU A 23 17.45 10.84 22.34
CA GLU A 23 17.98 10.13 23.51
C GLU A 23 18.21 8.64 23.22
N HIS A 24 17.35 8.04 22.39
CA HIS A 24 17.32 6.60 22.11
C HIS A 24 17.69 6.25 20.67
N TYR A 25 17.69 7.23 19.77
CA TYR A 25 17.92 7.02 18.34
C TYR A 25 18.97 7.96 17.77
N GLU A 26 19.78 7.43 16.89
CA GLU A 26 20.64 8.19 15.98
C GLU A 26 20.09 7.99 14.56
N VAL A 27 19.68 9.09 13.92
CA VAL A 27 19.02 9.06 12.61
C VAL A 27 19.87 9.84 11.61
N GLY A 28 20.27 9.19 10.52
CA GLY A 28 21.14 9.84 9.54
C GLY A 28 21.10 9.18 8.16
N GLY A 29 21.68 9.89 7.18
CA GLY A 29 21.85 9.39 5.79
C GLY A 29 23.11 8.55 5.59
N GLU A 30 24.04 8.56 6.55
CA GLU A 30 25.34 7.88 6.47
C GLU A 30 25.59 7.13 7.78
N ILE A 31 25.06 5.91 7.90
CA ILE A 31 25.22 5.02 9.05
C ILE A 31 25.75 3.69 8.56
N ALA A 32 26.94 3.30 8.99
CA ALA A 32 27.61 2.10 8.51
C ALA A 32 26.98 0.78 9.00
N ALA A 33 26.46 0.77 10.23
CA ALA A 33 25.86 -0.42 10.86
C ALA A 33 24.46 -0.09 11.44
N PRO A 34 23.48 0.18 10.59
CA PRO A 34 22.13 0.54 11.03
C PRO A 34 21.38 -0.67 11.60
N ASP A 35 20.58 -0.43 12.65
CA ASP A 35 19.60 -1.40 13.15
C ASP A 35 18.38 -1.48 12.25
N ALA A 36 17.97 -0.35 11.64
CA ALA A 36 16.91 -0.33 10.66
C ALA A 36 17.15 0.70 9.55
N ILE A 37 16.47 0.50 8.42
CA ILE A 37 16.50 1.38 7.26
C ILE A 37 15.11 1.94 7.01
N LEU A 38 15.00 3.27 6.86
CA LEU A 38 13.81 3.94 6.39
C LEU A 38 13.99 4.37 4.94
N VAL A 39 13.05 4.00 4.08
CA VAL A 39 13.13 4.27 2.64
C VAL A 39 11.77 4.71 2.08
N ARG A 40 11.77 5.52 1.03
CA ARG A 40 10.56 5.86 0.27
C ARG A 40 10.63 5.30 -1.15
N SER A 41 11.50 5.82 -1.99
CA SER A 41 11.58 5.47 -3.42
C SER A 41 12.95 5.00 -3.87
N ALA A 42 13.98 5.03 -3.02
CA ALA A 42 15.31 4.53 -3.38
C ALA A 42 15.24 3.04 -3.71
N LYS A 43 15.93 2.64 -4.79
CA LYS A 43 16.06 1.24 -5.20
C LYS A 43 17.09 0.55 -4.31
N MET A 44 16.72 -0.58 -3.72
CA MET A 44 17.56 -1.33 -2.79
C MET A 44 18.05 -2.67 -3.35
N HIS A 45 17.66 -3.04 -4.59
CA HIS A 45 18.02 -4.34 -5.17
C HIS A 45 19.53 -4.54 -5.35
N ASP A 46 20.26 -3.47 -5.65
CA ASP A 46 21.71 -3.49 -5.85
C ASP A 46 22.48 -2.99 -4.61
N MET A 47 21.76 -2.71 -3.51
CA MET A 47 22.35 -2.19 -2.29
C MET A 47 22.87 -3.33 -1.41
N LEU A 48 24.12 -3.23 -0.95
CA LEU A 48 24.63 -4.11 0.08
C LEU A 48 23.97 -3.78 1.42
N ILE A 49 23.06 -4.62 1.88
CA ILE A 49 22.37 -4.45 3.16
C ILE A 49 23.25 -5.00 4.29
N PRO A 50 23.69 -4.18 5.26
CA PRO A 50 24.51 -4.64 6.39
C PRO A 50 23.85 -5.76 7.20
N SER A 51 24.67 -6.60 7.83
CA SER A 51 24.16 -7.69 8.69
C SER A 51 23.55 -7.20 10.00
N SER A 52 23.78 -5.96 10.40
CA SER A 52 23.17 -5.31 11.56
C SER A 52 21.70 -4.99 11.36
N VAL A 53 21.22 -4.86 10.10
CA VAL A 53 19.84 -4.49 9.79
C VAL A 53 18.87 -5.57 10.25
N GLN A 54 17.90 -5.18 11.07
CA GLN A 54 16.84 -6.01 11.62
C GLN A 54 15.49 -5.75 10.96
N GLY A 55 15.26 -4.52 10.50
CA GLY A 55 14.02 -4.12 9.86
C GLY A 55 14.21 -3.04 8.79
N ILE A 56 13.31 -3.04 7.80
CA ILE A 56 13.26 -2.03 6.74
C ILE A 56 11.87 -1.46 6.69
N GLY A 57 11.73 -0.14 6.86
CA GLY A 57 10.47 0.57 6.81
C GLY A 57 10.33 1.37 5.51
N ARG A 58 9.32 1.04 4.69
CA ARG A 58 9.01 1.79 3.48
C ARG A 58 7.86 2.77 3.70
N ALA A 59 8.14 4.08 3.61
CA ALA A 59 7.11 5.13 3.67
C ALA A 59 6.25 5.13 2.40
N GLY A 60 5.23 4.28 2.38
CA GLY A 60 4.26 4.07 1.30
C GLY A 60 3.81 2.62 1.18
N ALA A 61 2.77 2.36 0.37
CA ALA A 61 2.12 1.05 0.31
C ALA A 61 2.89 -0.01 -0.50
N GLY A 62 3.46 0.35 -1.66
CA GLY A 62 4.18 -0.62 -2.52
C GLY A 62 5.60 -0.89 -2.00
N THR A 63 6.17 -2.07 -2.27
CA THR A 63 7.53 -2.46 -1.83
C THR A 63 8.41 -3.00 -2.97
N ASN A 64 8.06 -2.69 -4.20
CA ASN A 64 8.77 -3.15 -5.39
C ASN A 64 10.20 -2.61 -5.54
N ASN A 65 10.59 -1.63 -4.75
CA ASN A 65 11.96 -1.10 -4.67
C ASN A 65 12.84 -1.81 -3.63
N ILE A 66 12.30 -2.80 -2.88
CA ILE A 66 12.99 -3.55 -1.83
C ILE A 66 13.08 -5.02 -2.25
N PRO A 67 14.23 -5.71 -2.10
CA PRO A 67 14.38 -7.14 -2.39
C PRO A 67 13.76 -7.99 -1.27
N VAL A 68 12.42 -7.96 -1.14
CA VAL A 68 11.67 -8.56 -0.03
C VAL A 68 11.98 -10.04 0.18
N GLY A 69 12.11 -10.82 -0.92
CA GLY A 69 12.41 -12.25 -0.83
C GLY A 69 13.80 -12.54 -0.22
N GLU A 70 14.80 -11.72 -0.50
CA GLU A 70 16.13 -11.81 0.10
C GLU A 70 16.07 -11.42 1.59
N MET A 71 15.35 -10.34 1.91
CA MET A 71 15.18 -9.90 3.31
C MET A 71 14.51 -10.97 4.16
N SER A 72 13.51 -11.66 3.61
CA SER A 72 12.84 -12.78 4.29
C SER A 72 13.82 -13.89 4.68
N LYS A 73 14.68 -14.32 3.75
CA LYS A 73 15.70 -15.36 4.01
C LYS A 73 16.72 -14.95 5.07
N ARG A 74 16.93 -13.66 5.28
CA ARG A 74 17.83 -13.10 6.29
C ARG A 74 17.15 -12.81 7.62
N GLY A 75 15.85 -13.07 7.75
CA GLY A 75 15.08 -12.74 8.96
C GLY A 75 14.87 -11.24 9.18
N ILE A 76 15.02 -10.43 8.12
CA ILE A 76 14.81 -8.97 8.16
C ILE A 76 13.34 -8.67 7.87
N VAL A 77 12.68 -7.99 8.79
CA VAL A 77 11.25 -7.63 8.65
C VAL A 77 11.10 -6.40 7.75
N VAL A 78 10.23 -6.49 6.75
CA VAL A 78 9.95 -5.37 5.84
C VAL A 78 8.54 -4.84 6.12
N PHE A 79 8.48 -3.57 6.51
CA PHE A 79 7.24 -2.84 6.79
C PHE A 79 6.87 -1.93 5.63
N ASN A 80 5.57 -1.69 5.48
CA ASN A 80 5.03 -0.66 4.59
C ASN A 80 3.94 0.15 5.30
N SER A 81 3.38 1.15 4.60
CA SER A 81 2.34 2.04 5.16
C SER A 81 1.01 1.85 4.40
N PRO A 82 0.31 0.70 4.55
CA PRO A 82 -0.94 0.45 3.83
C PRO A 82 -2.03 1.40 4.33
N GLY A 83 -2.73 2.03 3.38
CA GLY A 83 -3.85 2.93 3.70
C GLY A 83 -3.47 4.33 4.20
N ALA A 84 -2.20 4.60 4.53
CA ALA A 84 -1.77 5.92 4.99
C ALA A 84 -1.97 7.03 3.94
N ASN A 85 -1.94 6.68 2.66
CA ASN A 85 -2.21 7.57 1.52
C ASN A 85 -3.64 7.45 0.97
N ALA A 86 -4.54 6.75 1.64
CA ALA A 86 -5.84 6.39 1.08
C ALA A 86 -6.69 7.63 0.75
N ASN A 87 -6.64 8.67 1.59
CA ASN A 87 -7.37 9.91 1.32
C ASN A 87 -6.87 10.63 0.05
N ALA A 88 -5.56 10.72 -0.13
CA ALA A 88 -4.98 11.35 -1.33
C ALA A 88 -5.40 10.62 -2.61
N VAL A 89 -5.34 9.28 -2.62
CA VAL A 89 -5.79 8.48 -3.77
C VAL A 89 -7.29 8.65 -4.00
N LYS A 90 -8.12 8.65 -2.94
CA LYS A 90 -9.56 8.91 -3.05
C LYS A 90 -9.83 10.26 -3.74
N GLU A 91 -9.14 11.32 -3.35
CA GLU A 91 -9.31 12.65 -3.95
C GLU A 91 -8.89 12.67 -5.43
N LEU A 92 -7.81 11.97 -5.77
CA LEU A 92 -7.39 11.82 -7.16
C LEU A 92 -8.43 11.05 -8.00
N VAL A 93 -9.03 9.98 -7.45
CA VAL A 93 -10.14 9.25 -8.09
C VAL A 93 -11.31 10.17 -8.40
N LEU A 94 -11.74 10.97 -7.42
CA LEU A 94 -12.84 11.92 -7.61
C LEU A 94 -12.49 12.96 -8.67
N THR A 95 -11.28 13.49 -8.62
CA THR A 95 -10.78 14.42 -9.63
C THR A 95 -10.83 13.79 -11.02
N GLY A 96 -10.32 12.56 -11.19
CA GLY A 96 -10.36 11.85 -12.45
C GLY A 96 -11.79 11.60 -12.96
N MET A 97 -12.69 11.20 -12.08
CA MET A 97 -14.12 11.02 -12.41
C MET A 97 -14.75 12.34 -12.91
N LEU A 98 -14.52 13.45 -12.21
CA LEU A 98 -15.04 14.76 -12.59
C LEU A 98 -14.41 15.28 -13.88
N MET A 99 -13.11 15.09 -14.09
CA MET A 99 -12.44 15.43 -15.33
C MET A 99 -13.06 14.69 -16.54
N ALA A 100 -13.33 13.40 -16.39
CA ALA A 100 -13.97 12.59 -17.42
C ALA A 100 -15.44 12.97 -17.64
N ALA A 101 -16.21 13.17 -16.55
CA ALA A 101 -17.61 13.53 -16.62
C ALA A 101 -17.84 14.86 -17.33
N ARG A 102 -16.98 15.83 -17.09
CA ARG A 102 -17.10 17.21 -17.60
C ARG A 102 -16.21 17.52 -18.81
N ASN A 103 -15.51 16.54 -19.38
CA ASN A 103 -14.57 16.72 -20.51
C ASN A 103 -13.52 17.80 -20.27
N ILE A 104 -13.00 17.92 -19.02
CA ILE A 104 -12.13 19.05 -18.60
C ILE A 104 -10.82 19.07 -19.40
N ALA A 105 -10.10 17.93 -19.52
CA ALA A 105 -8.81 17.89 -20.19
C ALA A 105 -8.88 18.32 -21.67
N PRO A 106 -9.82 17.83 -22.50
CA PRO A 106 -9.96 18.34 -23.88
C PRO A 106 -10.43 19.80 -23.92
N ALA A 107 -11.26 20.27 -22.98
CA ALA A 107 -11.68 21.67 -22.90
C ALA A 107 -10.50 22.60 -22.59
N MET A 108 -9.61 22.20 -21.68
CA MET A 108 -8.37 22.97 -21.39
C MET A 108 -7.48 23.06 -22.63
N ARG A 109 -7.22 21.92 -23.31
CA ARG A 109 -6.41 21.93 -24.55
C ARG A 109 -7.01 22.82 -25.65
N PHE A 110 -8.35 22.87 -25.74
CA PHE A 110 -9.02 23.76 -26.66
C PHE A 110 -8.72 25.23 -26.36
N VAL A 111 -8.86 25.64 -25.10
CA VAL A 111 -8.59 27.01 -24.66
C VAL A 111 -7.12 27.39 -24.85
N ASP A 112 -6.20 26.50 -24.48
CA ASP A 112 -4.75 26.70 -24.63
C ASP A 112 -4.32 26.91 -26.09
N GLY A 113 -5.08 26.35 -27.05
CA GLY A 113 -4.83 26.51 -28.49
C GLY A 113 -5.43 27.76 -29.12
N LEU A 114 -6.21 28.58 -28.39
CA LEU A 114 -6.88 29.73 -28.94
C LEU A 114 -5.88 30.90 -29.19
N GLN A 115 -6.14 31.65 -30.24
CA GLN A 115 -5.38 32.85 -30.60
C GLN A 115 -6.32 33.97 -31.03
N GLY A 116 -5.94 35.21 -30.79
CA GLY A 116 -6.69 36.42 -31.16
C GLY A 116 -6.81 37.42 -30.02
N ASP A 117 -7.57 38.47 -30.27
CA ASP A 117 -7.95 39.45 -29.24
C ASP A 117 -9.12 38.93 -28.36
N ASP A 118 -9.41 39.63 -27.27
CA ASP A 118 -10.43 39.22 -26.30
C ASP A 118 -11.83 39.04 -26.91
N ALA A 119 -12.19 39.83 -27.91
CA ALA A 119 -13.49 39.72 -28.59
C ALA A 119 -13.56 38.47 -29.45
N THR A 120 -12.48 38.14 -30.17
CA THR A 120 -12.33 36.91 -30.95
C THR A 120 -12.35 35.68 -30.03
N LEU A 121 -11.57 35.70 -28.94
CA LEU A 121 -11.51 34.62 -27.97
C LEU A 121 -12.90 34.34 -27.35
N SER A 122 -13.60 35.41 -26.91
CA SER A 122 -14.94 35.27 -26.33
C SER A 122 -15.92 34.60 -27.28
N LYS A 123 -15.90 34.96 -28.55
CA LYS A 123 -16.75 34.38 -29.59
C LYS A 123 -16.40 32.89 -29.83
N VAL A 124 -15.13 32.58 -30.00
CA VAL A 124 -14.68 31.18 -30.24
C VAL A 124 -14.99 30.26 -29.04
N VAL A 125 -14.84 30.75 -27.81
CA VAL A 125 -15.19 30.03 -26.58
C VAL A 125 -16.71 29.71 -26.55
N GLU A 126 -17.57 30.73 -26.80
CA GLU A 126 -19.02 30.51 -26.80
C GLU A 126 -19.47 29.55 -27.91
N ASP A 127 -18.93 29.64 -29.12
CA ASP A 127 -19.25 28.72 -30.22
C ASP A 127 -18.71 27.32 -29.99
N GLY A 128 -17.54 27.19 -29.32
CA GLY A 128 -16.86 25.92 -29.08
C GLY A 128 -17.40 25.13 -27.88
N LYS A 129 -17.94 25.78 -26.85
CA LYS A 129 -18.36 25.15 -25.58
C LYS A 129 -19.28 23.95 -25.73
N LYS A 130 -20.12 23.91 -26.76
CA LYS A 130 -21.06 22.82 -27.07
C LYS A 130 -20.37 21.48 -27.31
N HIS A 131 -19.10 21.49 -27.75
CA HIS A 131 -18.32 20.28 -28.02
C HIS A 131 -17.84 19.60 -26.73
N PHE A 132 -17.88 20.30 -25.59
CA PHE A 132 -17.44 19.82 -24.29
C PHE A 132 -18.58 19.53 -23.31
N ALA A 133 -19.83 19.48 -23.80
CA ALA A 133 -20.96 19.12 -22.98
C ALA A 133 -20.72 17.78 -22.26
N GLY A 134 -20.80 17.77 -20.94
CA GLY A 134 -20.51 16.65 -20.08
C GLY A 134 -21.76 15.94 -19.55
N ILE A 135 -21.54 15.18 -18.50
CA ILE A 135 -22.55 14.48 -17.73
C ILE A 135 -22.38 14.80 -16.24
N GLU A 136 -23.43 14.61 -15.45
CA GLU A 136 -23.39 14.75 -13.99
C GLU A 136 -23.28 13.38 -13.30
N LEU A 137 -22.74 13.33 -12.07
CA LEU A 137 -22.54 12.11 -11.32
C LEU A 137 -23.81 11.58 -10.62
N PRO A 138 -24.72 12.43 -10.04
CA PRO A 138 -25.88 11.95 -9.30
C PRO A 138 -26.74 10.97 -10.10
N GLY A 139 -27.18 9.89 -9.42
CA GLY A 139 -28.00 8.83 -10.02
C GLY A 139 -27.24 7.81 -10.87
N ARG A 140 -25.97 8.08 -11.25
CA ARG A 140 -25.10 7.13 -11.97
C ARG A 140 -24.52 6.11 -11.02
N THR A 141 -24.10 4.97 -11.56
CA THR A 141 -23.52 3.88 -10.80
C THR A 141 -22.00 3.89 -10.90
N LEU A 142 -21.32 3.92 -9.75
CA LEU A 142 -19.89 3.67 -9.62
C LEU A 142 -19.65 2.21 -9.25
N GLY A 143 -18.91 1.50 -10.09
CA GLY A 143 -18.35 0.17 -9.80
C GLY A 143 -16.97 0.30 -9.16
N ILE A 144 -16.77 -0.36 -8.03
CA ILE A 144 -15.50 -0.33 -7.28
C ILE A 144 -14.96 -1.76 -7.19
N ILE A 145 -13.76 -2.00 -7.74
CA ILE A 145 -13.07 -3.28 -7.62
C ILE A 145 -11.94 -3.13 -6.60
N GLY A 146 -12.07 -3.84 -5.48
CA GLY A 146 -11.24 -3.68 -4.28
C GLY A 146 -11.86 -2.68 -3.29
N LEU A 147 -12.34 -3.19 -2.15
CA LEU A 147 -13.02 -2.42 -1.09
C LEU A 147 -12.16 -2.30 0.18
N GLY A 148 -10.83 -2.28 -0.01
CA GLY A 148 -9.89 -1.95 1.07
C GLY A 148 -9.95 -0.48 1.51
N ALA A 149 -8.88 0.03 2.11
CA ALA A 149 -8.83 1.39 2.66
C ALA A 149 -9.22 2.48 1.65
N ILE A 150 -8.74 2.39 0.40
CA ILE A 150 -9.04 3.37 -0.66
C ILE A 150 -10.46 3.18 -1.19
N GLY A 151 -10.81 1.97 -1.64
CA GLY A 151 -12.11 1.70 -2.25
C GLY A 151 -13.27 1.96 -1.32
N GLY A 152 -13.13 1.68 -0.02
CA GLY A 152 -14.13 2.01 0.99
C GLY A 152 -14.37 3.52 1.12
N MET A 153 -13.29 4.33 1.16
CA MET A 153 -13.39 5.80 1.21
C MET A 153 -13.99 6.38 -0.08
N VAL A 154 -13.66 5.81 -1.25
CA VAL A 154 -14.25 6.20 -2.53
C VAL A 154 -15.74 5.88 -2.54
N ALA A 155 -16.15 4.70 -2.06
CA ALA A 155 -17.55 4.29 -1.96
C ALA A 155 -18.37 5.28 -1.13
N ASP A 156 -17.91 5.60 0.08
CA ASP A 156 -18.58 6.54 0.98
C ASP A 156 -18.72 7.94 0.34
N THR A 157 -17.67 8.41 -0.32
CA THR A 157 -17.72 9.73 -0.97
C THR A 157 -18.62 9.74 -2.20
N ALA A 158 -18.64 8.67 -3.00
CA ALA A 158 -19.53 8.57 -4.16
C ALA A 158 -21.01 8.56 -3.75
N LEU A 159 -21.36 7.87 -2.65
CA LEU A 159 -22.72 7.92 -2.07
C LEU A 159 -23.10 9.35 -1.68
N LYS A 160 -22.20 10.10 -1.04
CA LYS A 160 -22.43 11.51 -0.67
C LYS A 160 -22.60 12.44 -1.87
N LEU A 161 -22.02 12.07 -3.03
CA LEU A 161 -22.24 12.77 -4.30
C LEU A 161 -23.55 12.33 -5.02
N GLY A 162 -24.38 11.52 -4.39
CA GLY A 162 -25.64 11.05 -4.95
C GLY A 162 -25.50 9.94 -6.00
N MET A 163 -24.35 9.27 -6.07
CA MET A 163 -24.15 8.10 -6.93
C MET A 163 -24.70 6.83 -6.28
N LYS A 164 -25.03 5.84 -7.11
CA LYS A 164 -25.22 4.45 -6.67
C LYS A 164 -23.84 3.77 -6.68
N VAL A 165 -23.58 2.92 -5.68
CA VAL A 165 -22.31 2.22 -5.58
C VAL A 165 -22.52 0.71 -5.64
N ILE A 166 -21.75 0.03 -6.47
CA ILE A 166 -21.64 -1.43 -6.53
C ILE A 166 -20.16 -1.81 -6.34
N GLY A 167 -19.90 -2.70 -5.39
CA GLY A 167 -18.54 -3.11 -5.04
C GLY A 167 -18.30 -4.59 -5.26
N TYR A 168 -17.08 -4.94 -5.65
CA TYR A 168 -16.59 -6.31 -5.76
C TYR A 168 -15.21 -6.42 -5.11
N ASP A 169 -15.11 -7.26 -4.08
CA ASP A 169 -13.86 -7.62 -3.42
C ASP A 169 -14.01 -9.03 -2.83
N PRO A 170 -13.39 -10.06 -3.44
CA PRO A 170 -13.48 -11.43 -2.93
C PRO A 170 -12.66 -11.66 -1.65
N GLU A 171 -11.69 -10.82 -1.37
CA GLU A 171 -10.76 -10.91 -0.23
C GLU A 171 -11.03 -9.85 0.84
N ILE A 172 -12.24 -9.26 0.84
CA ILE A 172 -12.59 -8.22 1.81
C ILE A 172 -12.46 -8.75 3.24
N THR A 173 -11.73 -8.01 4.08
CA THR A 173 -11.64 -8.36 5.49
C THR A 173 -12.92 -8.01 6.23
N VAL A 174 -13.20 -8.70 7.35
CA VAL A 174 -14.34 -8.39 8.21
C VAL A 174 -14.32 -6.92 8.64
N ASP A 175 -13.16 -6.41 9.06
CA ASP A 175 -13.00 -5.02 9.49
C ASP A 175 -13.27 -4.01 8.37
N ALA A 176 -12.87 -4.31 7.14
CA ALA A 176 -13.18 -3.46 5.99
C ALA A 176 -14.67 -3.49 5.68
N ALA A 177 -15.30 -4.67 5.71
CA ALA A 177 -16.73 -4.84 5.47
C ALA A 177 -17.60 -4.09 6.50
N TRP A 178 -17.20 -4.12 7.78
CA TRP A 178 -17.89 -3.38 8.85
C TRP A 178 -17.84 -1.85 8.71
N LYS A 179 -16.87 -1.33 7.96
CA LYS A 179 -16.72 0.11 7.70
C LYS A 179 -17.51 0.59 6.50
N LEU A 180 -18.00 -0.32 5.64
CA LEU A 180 -18.78 0.04 4.47
C LEU A 180 -20.19 0.47 4.84
N SER A 181 -20.70 1.50 4.13
CA SER A 181 -22.11 1.85 4.19
C SER A 181 -22.98 0.69 3.68
N SER A 182 -24.12 0.48 4.32
CA SER A 182 -25.16 -0.48 3.87
C SER A 182 -25.71 -0.17 2.48
N ASP A 183 -25.53 1.06 1.98
CA ASP A 183 -25.96 1.47 0.64
C ASP A 183 -25.01 1.01 -0.48
N VAL A 184 -23.87 0.43 -0.13
CA VAL A 184 -22.96 -0.21 -1.09
C VAL A 184 -23.52 -1.57 -1.49
N ARG A 185 -24.00 -1.71 -2.71
CA ARG A 185 -24.47 -2.99 -3.25
C ARG A 185 -23.28 -3.92 -3.52
N ARG A 186 -23.37 -5.14 -3.03
CA ARG A 186 -22.39 -6.19 -3.39
C ARG A 186 -22.67 -6.71 -4.79
N ALA A 187 -21.66 -6.75 -5.66
CA ALA A 187 -21.72 -7.49 -6.92
C ALA A 187 -21.59 -9.00 -6.67
N HIS A 188 -22.35 -9.81 -7.39
CA HIS A 188 -22.28 -11.28 -7.28
C HIS A 188 -20.94 -11.82 -7.85
N ASN A 189 -20.47 -11.21 -8.90
CA ASN A 189 -19.18 -11.47 -9.54
C ASN A 189 -18.67 -10.18 -10.20
N VAL A 190 -17.45 -10.21 -10.69
CA VAL A 190 -16.82 -9.04 -11.31
C VAL A 190 -17.55 -8.59 -12.57
N ASP A 191 -18.09 -9.51 -13.36
CA ASP A 191 -18.81 -9.21 -14.62
C ASP A 191 -20.15 -8.51 -14.36
N ASP A 192 -20.83 -8.82 -13.23
CA ASP A 192 -22.03 -8.10 -12.78
C ASP A 192 -21.73 -6.62 -12.51
N LEU A 193 -20.56 -6.33 -11.91
CA LEU A 193 -20.11 -4.96 -11.71
C LEU A 193 -19.89 -4.23 -13.02
N PHE A 194 -19.20 -4.86 -14.01
CA PHE A 194 -18.95 -4.25 -15.33
C PHE A 194 -20.25 -3.91 -16.07
N LYS A 195 -21.26 -4.79 -16.03
CA LYS A 195 -22.57 -4.59 -16.70
C LYS A 195 -23.36 -3.41 -16.15
N HIS A 196 -23.28 -3.14 -14.86
CA HIS A 196 -24.16 -2.19 -14.20
C HIS A 196 -23.54 -0.81 -13.95
N SER A 197 -22.23 -0.64 -14.17
CA SER A 197 -21.51 0.58 -13.85
C SER A 197 -21.45 1.59 -14.99
N ASP A 198 -21.60 2.88 -14.66
CA ASP A 198 -21.33 4.01 -15.55
C ASP A 198 -19.86 4.47 -15.41
N PHE A 199 -19.32 4.32 -14.22
CA PHE A 199 -17.91 4.54 -13.89
C PHE A 199 -17.37 3.30 -13.21
N ILE A 200 -16.12 2.93 -13.48
CA ILE A 200 -15.42 1.83 -12.80
C ILE A 200 -14.07 2.34 -12.31
N THR A 201 -13.75 2.06 -11.06
CA THR A 201 -12.46 2.38 -10.45
C THR A 201 -11.82 1.15 -9.82
N LEU A 202 -10.49 1.05 -9.98
CA LEU A 202 -9.70 -0.13 -9.61
C LEU A 202 -8.83 0.19 -8.39
N HIS A 203 -8.93 -0.64 -7.34
CA HIS A 203 -8.19 -0.51 -6.08
C HIS A 203 -7.62 -1.85 -5.62
N VAL A 204 -7.08 -2.62 -6.55
CA VAL A 204 -6.51 -3.95 -6.32
C VAL A 204 -5.00 -3.96 -6.55
N PRO A 205 -4.22 -4.81 -5.87
CA PRO A 205 -2.82 -5.03 -6.18
C PRO A 205 -2.68 -5.74 -7.54
N LEU A 206 -1.50 -5.63 -8.16
CA LEU A 206 -1.16 -6.44 -9.33
C LEU A 206 -0.62 -7.79 -8.87
N ILE A 207 -1.45 -8.80 -8.99
CA ILE A 207 -1.16 -10.22 -8.76
C ILE A 207 -1.69 -11.04 -9.93
N ASP A 208 -1.41 -12.34 -9.98
CA ASP A 208 -1.85 -13.18 -11.11
C ASP A 208 -3.38 -13.14 -11.31
N ALA A 209 -4.16 -13.11 -10.23
CA ALA A 209 -5.62 -13.04 -10.27
C ALA A 209 -6.17 -11.69 -10.78
N THR A 210 -5.40 -10.62 -10.72
CA THR A 210 -5.82 -9.27 -11.13
C THR A 210 -5.11 -8.77 -12.39
N ARG A 211 -4.14 -9.52 -12.90
CA ARG A 211 -3.46 -9.22 -14.15
C ARG A 211 -4.43 -9.29 -15.33
N GLY A 212 -4.51 -8.20 -16.10
CA GLY A 212 -5.45 -8.10 -17.23
C GLY A 212 -6.91 -8.24 -16.80
N LEU A 213 -7.24 -7.88 -15.57
CA LEU A 213 -8.62 -7.96 -15.06
C LEU A 213 -9.61 -7.20 -15.94
N VAL A 214 -9.21 -6.04 -16.47
CA VAL A 214 -9.99 -5.29 -17.47
C VAL A 214 -9.50 -5.69 -18.86
N ASN A 215 -10.18 -6.63 -19.48
CA ASN A 215 -9.90 -7.16 -20.81
C ASN A 215 -11.02 -6.83 -21.81
N ALA A 216 -10.86 -7.25 -23.06
CA ALA A 216 -11.83 -6.98 -24.12
C ALA A 216 -13.23 -7.54 -23.81
N GLU A 217 -13.33 -8.74 -23.22
CA GLU A 217 -14.62 -9.35 -22.87
C GLU A 217 -15.36 -8.50 -21.83
N ARG A 218 -14.66 -8.04 -20.78
CA ARG A 218 -15.27 -7.20 -19.73
C ARG A 218 -15.61 -5.80 -20.23
N ILE A 219 -14.77 -5.21 -21.08
CA ILE A 219 -15.09 -3.93 -21.75
C ILE A 219 -16.35 -4.08 -22.60
N ALA A 220 -16.53 -5.18 -23.31
CA ALA A 220 -17.75 -5.45 -24.07
C ALA A 220 -19.02 -5.51 -23.19
N LEU A 221 -18.90 -5.96 -21.93
CA LEU A 221 -20.00 -5.96 -20.97
C LEU A 221 -20.37 -4.56 -20.45
N MET A 222 -19.44 -3.61 -20.45
CA MET A 222 -19.68 -2.26 -19.89
C MET A 222 -20.81 -1.54 -20.62
N LYS A 223 -21.40 -0.56 -19.96
CA LYS A 223 -22.35 0.35 -20.62
C LYS A 223 -21.64 1.16 -21.70
N HIS A 224 -22.36 1.55 -22.74
CA HIS A 224 -21.83 2.46 -23.76
C HIS A 224 -21.50 3.82 -23.13
N GLY A 225 -20.32 4.34 -23.39
CA GLY A 225 -19.86 5.61 -22.81
C GLY A 225 -19.45 5.52 -21.34
N ALA A 226 -19.14 4.33 -20.83
CA ALA A 226 -18.61 4.15 -19.48
C ALA A 226 -17.21 4.77 -19.31
N VAL A 227 -16.85 5.13 -18.10
CA VAL A 227 -15.55 5.69 -17.73
C VAL A 227 -14.77 4.68 -16.91
N LEU A 228 -13.49 4.48 -17.24
CA LEU A 228 -12.57 3.64 -16.49
C LEU A 228 -11.52 4.50 -15.79
N VAL A 229 -11.32 4.30 -14.49
CA VAL A 229 -10.31 4.98 -13.67
C VAL A 229 -9.36 3.94 -13.07
N ASN A 230 -8.07 4.09 -13.30
CA ASN A 230 -7.05 3.18 -12.80
C ASN A 230 -5.89 3.94 -12.16
N PHE A 231 -5.94 4.10 -10.85
CA PHE A 231 -4.83 4.56 -10.02
C PHE A 231 -4.25 3.43 -9.15
N ALA A 232 -4.49 2.17 -9.57
CA ALA A 232 -3.95 1.01 -8.90
C ALA A 232 -2.58 0.58 -9.48
N ARG A 233 -2.59 -0.12 -10.63
CA ARG A 233 -1.38 -0.59 -11.33
C ARG A 233 -1.66 -0.73 -12.82
N GLU A 234 -0.63 -0.51 -13.64
CA GLU A 234 -0.70 -0.63 -15.10
C GLU A 234 -1.23 -1.99 -15.55
N GLY A 235 -0.61 -3.06 -15.08
CA GLY A 235 -0.91 -4.44 -15.55
C GLY A 235 -2.27 -5.00 -15.11
N VAL A 236 -3.12 -4.22 -14.40
CA VAL A 236 -4.49 -4.64 -14.08
C VAL A 236 -5.41 -4.53 -15.29
N ILE A 237 -5.03 -3.75 -16.31
CA ILE A 237 -5.76 -3.60 -17.56
C ILE A 237 -5.01 -4.25 -18.72
N ASP A 238 -5.76 -4.67 -19.74
CA ASP A 238 -5.24 -4.93 -21.08
C ASP A 238 -5.25 -3.62 -21.87
N GLU A 239 -4.05 -3.10 -22.17
CA GLU A 239 -3.87 -1.81 -22.85
C GLU A 239 -4.58 -1.76 -24.21
N GLN A 240 -4.42 -2.81 -25.03
CA GLN A 240 -5.03 -2.86 -26.35
C GLN A 240 -6.55 -2.85 -26.25
N ALA A 241 -7.10 -3.64 -25.34
CA ALA A 241 -8.55 -3.69 -25.15
C ALA A 241 -9.14 -2.34 -24.70
N VAL A 242 -8.40 -1.59 -23.86
CA VAL A 242 -8.82 -0.24 -23.44
C VAL A 242 -8.78 0.72 -24.61
N LEU A 243 -7.73 0.71 -25.44
CA LEU A 243 -7.63 1.57 -26.64
C LEU A 243 -8.75 1.26 -27.64
N ASP A 244 -9.00 -0.01 -27.96
CA ASP A 244 -10.09 -0.44 -28.84
C ASP A 244 -11.48 -0.03 -28.29
N GLY A 245 -11.63 -0.09 -26.96
CA GLY A 245 -12.84 0.37 -26.27
C GLY A 245 -13.05 1.89 -26.37
N LEU A 246 -11.99 2.68 -26.37
CA LEU A 246 -12.03 4.13 -26.57
C LEU A 246 -12.33 4.48 -28.03
N ASP A 247 -11.66 3.83 -29.00
CA ASP A 247 -11.85 4.05 -30.43
C ASP A 247 -13.28 3.72 -30.87
N SER A 248 -13.83 2.62 -30.37
CA SER A 248 -15.23 2.22 -30.62
C SER A 248 -16.26 3.04 -29.83
N LYS A 249 -15.82 3.99 -28.98
CA LYS A 249 -16.66 4.79 -28.08
C LYS A 249 -17.45 3.95 -27.06
N LYS A 250 -17.10 2.68 -26.88
CA LYS A 250 -17.59 1.85 -25.79
C LYS A 250 -17.18 2.45 -24.43
N LEU A 251 -15.93 2.90 -24.36
CA LEU A 251 -15.43 3.73 -23.29
C LEU A 251 -15.49 5.22 -23.69
N ARG A 252 -15.96 6.07 -22.80
CA ARG A 252 -15.93 7.52 -22.95
C ARG A 252 -14.55 8.09 -22.65
N ALA A 253 -13.90 7.61 -21.59
CA ALA A 253 -12.60 8.05 -21.15
C ALA A 253 -11.90 6.97 -20.33
N TYR A 254 -10.58 6.99 -20.35
CA TYR A 254 -9.70 6.27 -19.45
C TYR A 254 -8.82 7.25 -18.69
N ILE A 255 -8.80 7.14 -17.35
CA ILE A 255 -8.03 8.00 -16.46
C ILE A 255 -7.02 7.14 -15.72
N CYS A 256 -5.74 7.48 -15.79
CA CYS A 256 -4.69 6.70 -15.12
C CYS A 256 -3.52 7.57 -14.67
N ASP A 257 -2.65 7.02 -13.81
CA ASP A 257 -1.36 7.61 -13.43
C ASP A 257 -0.16 6.70 -13.73
N PHE A 258 -0.35 5.77 -14.67
CA PHE A 258 0.70 4.91 -15.24
C PHE A 258 0.67 5.00 -16.78
N PRO A 259 1.09 6.15 -17.36
CA PRO A 259 0.99 6.37 -18.81
C PRO A 259 1.99 5.53 -19.58
N THR A 260 1.52 4.89 -20.65
CA THR A 260 2.36 4.34 -21.72
C THR A 260 2.43 5.28 -22.91
N GLU A 261 3.38 5.06 -23.82
CA GLU A 261 3.53 5.88 -25.06
C GLU A 261 2.24 5.91 -25.89
N ARG A 262 1.59 4.77 -26.01
CA ARG A 262 0.34 4.62 -26.78
C ARG A 262 -0.85 5.29 -26.10
N MET A 263 -0.96 5.08 -24.78
CA MET A 263 -2.06 5.63 -23.97
C MET A 263 -2.03 7.15 -23.94
N LYS A 264 -0.86 7.76 -23.67
CA LYS A 264 -0.76 9.23 -23.53
C LYS A 264 -1.13 10.00 -24.78
N SER A 265 -1.02 9.36 -25.96
CA SER A 265 -1.32 9.97 -27.27
C SER A 265 -2.81 9.93 -27.63
N HIS A 266 -3.63 9.13 -26.93
CA HIS A 266 -5.06 9.00 -27.22
C HIS A 266 -5.86 10.17 -26.63
N PRO A 267 -6.73 10.87 -27.41
CA PRO A 267 -7.44 12.07 -26.96
C PRO A 267 -8.40 11.86 -25.78
N SER A 268 -8.94 10.65 -25.64
CA SER A 268 -9.86 10.28 -24.54
C SER A 268 -9.14 9.68 -23.32
N VAL A 269 -7.80 9.67 -23.31
CA VAL A 269 -7.01 9.29 -22.14
C VAL A 269 -6.58 10.53 -21.38
N VAL A 270 -6.75 10.52 -20.07
CA VAL A 270 -6.18 11.48 -19.13
C VAL A 270 -5.11 10.77 -18.33
N ALA A 271 -3.87 10.99 -18.69
CA ALA A 271 -2.72 10.37 -18.07
C ALA A 271 -2.04 11.37 -17.11
N LEU A 272 -1.79 10.94 -15.87
CA LEU A 272 -1.15 11.70 -14.81
C LEU A 272 0.19 11.05 -14.44
N PRO A 273 1.16 11.78 -13.86
CA PRO A 273 2.45 11.22 -13.45
C PRO A 273 2.39 10.64 -12.03
N HIS A 274 1.85 9.44 -11.85
CA HIS A 274 1.80 8.66 -10.59
C HIS A 274 1.55 9.52 -9.32
N LEU A 275 0.45 10.29 -9.31
CA LEU A 275 0.15 11.28 -8.28
C LEU A 275 -0.61 10.71 -7.06
N GLY A 276 -0.98 9.43 -7.05
CA GLY A 276 -1.87 8.85 -6.05
C GLY A 276 -1.48 9.10 -4.59
N ALA A 277 -0.19 9.21 -4.28
CA ALA A 277 0.32 9.46 -2.93
C ALA A 277 1.10 10.79 -2.82
N SER A 278 0.97 11.68 -3.80
CA SER A 278 1.80 12.89 -3.89
C SER A 278 1.13 14.10 -3.25
N THR A 279 0.76 13.99 -1.99
CA THR A 279 0.32 15.11 -1.14
C THR A 279 1.18 15.16 0.12
N GLN A 280 1.31 16.34 0.73
CA GLN A 280 2.09 16.51 1.96
C GLN A 280 1.55 15.61 3.07
N GLU A 281 0.22 15.54 3.23
CA GLU A 281 -0.45 14.74 4.25
C GLU A 281 -0.22 13.23 4.03
N ALA A 282 -0.23 12.76 2.78
CA ALA A 282 0.06 11.36 2.47
C ALA A 282 1.51 11.00 2.79
N GLU A 283 2.46 11.90 2.49
CA GLU A 283 3.88 11.74 2.84
C GLU A 283 4.08 11.70 4.35
N ASP A 284 3.46 12.62 5.07
CA ASP A 284 3.52 12.69 6.53
C ASP A 284 2.90 11.44 7.18
N ASN A 285 1.71 11.04 6.76
CA ASN A 285 1.02 9.86 7.27
C ASN A 285 1.80 8.57 7.02
N CYS A 286 2.37 8.41 5.82
CA CYS A 286 3.21 7.26 5.50
C CYS A 286 4.48 7.21 6.37
N ALA A 287 5.12 8.36 6.59
CA ALA A 287 6.31 8.45 7.41
C ALA A 287 6.01 8.16 8.89
N VAL A 288 4.95 8.74 9.44
CA VAL A 288 4.51 8.49 10.82
C VAL A 288 4.21 7.01 11.02
N MET A 289 3.39 6.42 10.15
CA MET A 289 3.00 5.01 10.28
C MET A 289 4.22 4.07 10.26
N VAL A 290 5.11 4.23 9.28
CA VAL A 290 6.25 3.30 9.15
C VAL A 290 7.29 3.50 10.25
N VAL A 291 7.48 4.73 10.72
CA VAL A 291 8.41 4.99 11.83
C VAL A 291 7.89 4.39 13.12
N ASP A 292 6.59 4.53 13.41
CA ASP A 292 5.98 3.92 14.60
C ASP A 292 6.08 2.38 14.55
N GLN A 293 5.88 1.76 13.40
CA GLN A 293 6.03 0.31 13.22
C GLN A 293 7.47 -0.15 13.45
N VAL A 294 8.45 0.55 12.86
CA VAL A 294 9.88 0.24 13.04
C VAL A 294 10.29 0.44 14.49
N ARG A 295 9.85 1.52 15.13
CA ARG A 295 10.09 1.81 16.54
C ARG A 295 9.55 0.70 17.42
N GLU A 296 8.29 0.35 17.27
CA GLU A 296 7.62 -0.72 18.02
C GLU A 296 8.32 -2.08 17.84
N PHE A 297 8.78 -2.36 16.62
CA PHE A 297 9.54 -3.56 16.33
C PHE A 297 10.92 -3.56 17.01
N LEU A 298 11.65 -2.44 16.99
CA LEU A 298 12.97 -2.36 17.62
C LEU A 298 12.87 -2.45 19.15
N GLU A 299 11.93 -1.72 19.76
CA GLU A 299 11.75 -1.62 21.20
C GLU A 299 11.08 -2.85 21.81
N ASN A 300 9.99 -3.34 21.18
CA ASN A 300 9.11 -4.38 21.74
C ASN A 300 9.04 -5.67 20.93
N GLY A 301 9.62 -5.70 19.73
CA GLY A 301 9.57 -6.87 18.84
C GLY A 301 8.23 -7.08 18.15
N ASN A 302 7.22 -6.25 18.38
CA ASN A 302 5.92 -6.37 17.76
C ASN A 302 5.99 -6.07 16.26
N ILE A 303 5.21 -6.81 15.46
CA ILE A 303 5.13 -6.65 14.01
C ILE A 303 3.69 -6.27 13.64
N SER A 304 3.54 -5.17 12.90
CA SER A 304 2.31 -4.72 12.27
C SER A 304 2.57 -4.32 10.82
N ASN A 305 1.68 -4.68 9.90
CA ASN A 305 1.78 -4.31 8.48
C ASN A 305 3.11 -4.73 7.82
N SER A 306 3.68 -5.85 8.20
CA SER A 306 4.81 -6.43 7.50
C SER A 306 4.37 -7.12 6.22
N VAL A 307 5.17 -6.99 5.16
CA VAL A 307 4.89 -7.65 3.87
C VAL A 307 5.43 -9.07 3.80
N ASN A 308 6.38 -9.45 4.68
CA ASN A 308 7.07 -10.74 4.62
C ASN A 308 6.95 -11.60 5.89
N PHE A 309 6.59 -11.04 7.02
CA PHE A 309 6.34 -11.78 8.26
C PHE A 309 4.89 -11.61 8.72
N PRO A 310 4.37 -12.50 9.57
CA PRO A 310 3.02 -12.37 10.14
C PRO A 310 2.94 -11.17 11.09
N ASP A 311 1.76 -10.57 11.21
CA ASP A 311 1.49 -9.60 12.26
C ASP A 311 1.47 -10.31 13.62
N VAL A 312 2.34 -9.89 14.51
CA VAL A 312 2.49 -10.42 15.87
C VAL A 312 2.52 -9.29 16.86
N GLN A 313 1.59 -9.28 17.77
CA GLN A 313 1.53 -8.32 18.87
C GLN A 313 1.37 -9.10 20.18
N MET A 314 2.22 -8.79 21.12
CA MET A 314 2.20 -9.32 22.47
C MET A 314 2.50 -8.18 23.45
N PRO A 315 1.55 -7.79 24.31
CA PRO A 315 1.82 -6.86 25.41
C PRO A 315 3.06 -7.31 26.15
N ARG A 316 3.92 -6.36 26.51
CA ARG A 316 5.16 -6.68 27.21
C ARG A 316 4.89 -6.80 28.70
N GLU A 317 5.10 -7.97 29.26
CA GLU A 317 4.84 -8.29 30.67
C GLU A 317 6.14 -8.61 31.44
N SER A 318 7.28 -8.67 30.73
CA SER A 318 8.60 -8.93 31.31
C SER A 318 9.67 -7.96 30.78
N ALA A 319 10.63 -7.67 31.63
CA ALA A 319 11.85 -6.96 31.24
C ALA A 319 12.70 -7.77 30.24
N PHE A 320 12.54 -9.09 30.19
CA PHE A 320 13.36 -10.01 29.39
C PHE A 320 12.53 -10.59 28.26
N ARG A 321 12.72 -10.08 27.05
CA ARG A 321 11.99 -10.50 25.85
C ARG A 321 12.95 -11.00 24.79
N LEU A 322 12.58 -12.11 24.14
CA LEU A 322 13.27 -12.70 23.00
C LEU A 322 12.36 -12.68 21.77
N ALA A 323 12.90 -12.27 20.63
CA ALA A 323 12.22 -12.30 19.36
C ALA A 323 12.97 -13.19 18.38
N ILE A 324 12.25 -14.10 17.72
CA ILE A 324 12.83 -15.11 16.82
C ILE A 324 12.08 -15.06 15.49
N ALA A 325 12.78 -14.75 14.41
CA ALA A 325 12.32 -14.92 13.05
C ALA A 325 12.80 -16.29 12.52
N ASN A 326 11.89 -17.09 12.00
CA ASN A 326 12.21 -18.45 11.56
C ASN A 326 11.37 -18.90 10.36
N ALA A 327 11.86 -19.90 9.65
CA ALA A 327 11.05 -20.62 8.67
C ALA A 327 9.89 -21.35 9.37
N ASN A 328 8.74 -21.43 8.70
CA ASN A 328 7.56 -22.13 9.20
C ASN A 328 7.72 -23.64 8.98
N VAL A 329 8.49 -24.29 9.84
CA VAL A 329 8.81 -25.72 9.77
C VAL A 329 8.33 -26.46 11.03
N PRO A 330 8.03 -27.78 10.91
CA PRO A 330 7.60 -28.60 12.07
C PRO A 330 8.59 -28.58 13.22
N ASN A 331 8.08 -28.73 14.46
CA ASN A 331 8.86 -28.83 15.70
C ASN A 331 9.69 -27.59 16.08
N MET A 332 9.53 -26.44 15.42
CA MET A 332 10.30 -25.23 15.76
C MET A 332 10.05 -24.79 17.21
N LEU A 333 8.78 -24.69 17.61
CA LEU A 333 8.42 -24.27 18.98
C LEU A 333 8.91 -25.27 20.05
N GLY A 334 8.85 -26.59 19.73
CA GLY A 334 9.37 -27.62 20.62
C GLY A 334 10.87 -27.46 20.88
N GLN A 335 11.64 -27.19 19.86
CA GLN A 335 13.09 -26.96 19.98
C GLN A 335 13.42 -25.68 20.76
N ILE A 336 12.68 -24.58 20.50
CA ILE A 336 12.85 -23.31 21.22
C ILE A 336 12.54 -23.50 22.70
N SER A 337 11.38 -24.07 23.04
CA SER A 337 10.95 -24.26 24.44
C SER A 337 11.89 -25.22 25.20
N THR A 338 12.33 -26.31 24.56
CA THR A 338 13.31 -27.24 25.13
C THR A 338 14.64 -26.54 25.41
N THR A 339 15.08 -25.67 24.50
CA THR A 339 16.32 -24.90 24.69
C THR A 339 16.20 -23.96 25.89
N MET A 340 15.06 -23.28 26.07
CA MET A 340 14.82 -22.44 27.26
C MET A 340 14.83 -23.24 28.54
N ALA A 341 14.10 -24.35 28.58
CA ALA A 341 14.07 -25.27 29.75
C ALA A 341 15.48 -25.81 30.07
N GLY A 342 16.27 -26.16 29.06
CA GLY A 342 17.63 -26.70 29.21
C GLY A 342 18.66 -25.71 29.77
N VAL A 343 18.35 -24.41 29.80
CA VAL A 343 19.16 -23.36 30.46
C VAL A 343 18.47 -22.79 31.73
N GLY A 344 17.40 -23.44 32.19
CA GLY A 344 16.71 -23.08 33.42
C GLY A 344 15.84 -21.82 33.32
N LEU A 345 15.48 -21.38 32.10
CA LEU A 345 14.60 -20.24 31.88
C LEU A 345 13.13 -20.67 31.82
N ASN A 346 12.27 -19.98 32.55
CA ASN A 346 10.83 -20.15 32.46
C ASN A 346 10.23 -19.15 31.47
N ILE A 347 9.32 -19.64 30.61
CA ILE A 347 8.58 -18.83 29.67
C ILE A 347 7.35 -18.28 30.38
N HIS A 348 7.28 -16.96 30.56
CA HIS A 348 6.16 -16.27 31.16
C HIS A 348 4.99 -16.14 30.17
N ASN A 349 5.30 -15.71 28.93
CA ASN A 349 4.33 -15.57 27.85
C ASN A 349 4.98 -15.90 26.50
N MET A 350 4.22 -16.45 25.57
CA MET A 350 4.72 -16.78 24.24
C MET A 350 3.64 -16.62 23.17
N VAL A 351 3.97 -15.95 22.09
CA VAL A 351 3.14 -15.88 20.89
C VAL A 351 3.97 -16.30 19.69
N ASN A 352 3.42 -17.24 18.92
CA ASN A 352 3.96 -17.62 17.60
C ASN A 352 2.88 -17.46 16.54
N LYS A 353 3.23 -16.87 15.42
CA LYS A 353 2.38 -16.83 14.24
C LYS A 353 3.17 -17.16 13.00
N SER A 354 2.49 -17.68 11.98
CA SER A 354 3.08 -17.98 10.67
C SER A 354 2.30 -17.33 9.54
N ARG A 355 2.99 -17.02 8.45
CA ARG A 355 2.44 -16.52 7.19
C ARG A 355 3.24 -17.11 6.05
N GLY A 356 2.65 -18.02 5.30
CA GLY A 356 3.36 -18.78 4.26
C GLY A 356 4.56 -19.54 4.83
N GLU A 357 5.74 -19.28 4.27
CA GLU A 357 6.99 -19.94 4.65
C GLU A 357 7.68 -19.33 5.88
N MET A 358 7.20 -18.20 6.39
CA MET A 358 7.80 -17.47 7.50
C MET A 358 6.96 -17.54 8.77
N ALA A 359 7.65 -17.63 9.91
CA ALA A 359 7.05 -17.54 11.22
C ALA A 359 7.84 -16.57 12.12
N TYR A 360 7.17 -16.05 13.12
CA TYR A 360 7.77 -15.16 14.10
C TYR A 360 7.26 -15.48 15.49
N THR A 361 8.20 -15.55 16.44
CA THR A 361 7.93 -15.92 17.83
C THR A 361 8.41 -14.82 18.76
N LEU A 362 7.55 -14.37 19.68
CA LEU A 362 7.91 -13.56 20.83
C LEU A 362 7.79 -14.39 22.10
N LEU A 363 8.78 -14.25 22.99
CA LEU A 363 8.77 -14.87 24.32
C LEU A 363 9.09 -13.79 25.38
N ASP A 364 8.28 -13.73 26.41
CA ASP A 364 8.61 -13.06 27.66
C ASP A 364 9.13 -14.12 28.66
N LEU A 365 10.26 -13.82 29.29
CA LEU A 365 10.99 -14.72 30.15
C LEU A 365 11.08 -14.13 31.57
N ASP A 366 11.25 -14.98 32.56
CA ASP A 366 11.36 -14.55 33.98
C ASP A 366 12.73 -13.97 34.34
N SER A 367 13.75 -14.23 33.51
CA SER A 367 15.11 -13.75 33.75
C SER A 367 15.89 -13.51 32.44
N ALA A 368 17.08 -12.89 32.56
CA ALA A 368 17.93 -12.56 31.41
C ALA A 368 18.33 -13.80 30.60
N VAL A 369 18.27 -13.67 29.29
CA VAL A 369 18.65 -14.75 28.36
C VAL A 369 20.16 -14.84 28.25
N PRO A 370 20.80 -15.96 28.68
CA PRO A 370 22.23 -16.10 28.51
C PRO A 370 22.62 -16.23 27.03
N ASP A 371 23.81 -15.71 26.66
CA ASP A 371 24.33 -15.79 25.30
C ASP A 371 24.38 -17.23 24.77
N VAL A 372 24.64 -18.22 25.64
CA VAL A 372 24.64 -19.63 25.28
C VAL A 372 23.26 -20.11 24.81
N ALA A 373 22.18 -19.59 25.38
CA ALA A 373 20.82 -19.92 24.95
C ALA A 373 20.51 -19.27 23.59
N VAL A 374 20.90 -18.00 23.37
CA VAL A 374 20.77 -17.31 22.10
C VAL A 374 21.55 -18.06 21.00
N ALA A 375 22.79 -18.49 21.30
CA ALA A 375 23.60 -19.26 20.35
C ALA A 375 22.98 -20.61 19.99
N LYS A 376 22.43 -21.34 20.97
CA LYS A 376 21.71 -22.61 20.73
C LYS A 376 20.48 -22.42 19.86
N ILE A 377 19.67 -21.37 20.11
CA ILE A 377 18.49 -21.08 19.27
C ILE A 377 18.92 -20.74 17.84
N ARG A 378 19.96 -19.89 17.66
CA ARG A 378 20.50 -19.56 16.33
C ARG A 378 20.98 -20.79 15.56
N ALA A 379 21.41 -21.84 16.25
CA ALA A 379 21.87 -23.08 15.63
C ALA A 379 20.71 -24.03 15.23
N ILE A 380 19.48 -23.74 15.62
CA ILE A 380 18.31 -24.54 15.19
C ILE A 380 18.09 -24.30 13.69
N GLU A 381 18.03 -25.40 12.93
CA GLU A 381 17.76 -25.34 11.49
C GLU A 381 16.41 -24.61 11.23
N GLY A 382 16.43 -23.63 10.33
CA GLY A 382 15.25 -22.80 10.02
C GLY A 382 15.12 -21.54 10.86
N VAL A 383 15.94 -21.33 11.90
CA VAL A 383 16.03 -20.02 12.58
C VAL A 383 16.82 -19.06 11.72
N LEU A 384 16.24 -17.91 11.43
CA LEU A 384 16.78 -16.89 10.55
C LEU A 384 17.43 -15.74 11.33
N ASN A 385 16.79 -15.33 12.43
CA ASN A 385 17.31 -14.27 13.29
C ASN A 385 16.80 -14.45 14.73
N VAL A 386 17.63 -14.08 15.70
CA VAL A 386 17.33 -14.09 17.13
C VAL A 386 17.77 -12.78 17.75
N ARG A 387 16.88 -12.12 18.45
CA ARG A 387 17.10 -10.81 19.11
C ARG A 387 16.70 -10.87 20.57
N THR A 388 17.61 -10.51 21.45
CA THR A 388 17.24 -10.09 22.82
C THR A 388 16.82 -8.63 22.79
N LEU A 389 15.62 -8.33 23.24
CA LEU A 389 15.13 -6.95 23.26
C LEU A 389 15.56 -6.24 24.54
N PRO A 390 15.82 -4.91 24.47
CA PRO A 390 16.23 -4.14 25.63
C PRO A 390 15.15 -4.18 26.72
N GLN A 391 15.53 -3.86 27.95
CA GLN A 391 14.55 -3.58 29.01
C GLN A 391 13.64 -2.42 28.55
N MET A 392 12.37 -2.42 29.04
CA MET A 392 11.44 -1.34 28.70
C MET A 392 12.11 0.02 28.95
N LEU A 393 12.00 0.89 27.94
CA LEU A 393 12.35 2.29 28.10
C LEU A 393 11.22 2.93 28.92
N GLU A 394 11.55 3.45 30.11
CA GLU A 394 10.62 4.21 30.95
C GLU A 394 10.17 5.51 30.27
#